data_f5386185e47b03df0a30a89dbe79e199
#
_entry.id   f5386185e47b03df0a30a89dbe79e199
#
_cell.length_a   1.000
_cell.length_b   1.000
_cell.length_c   1.000
_cell.angle_alpha   90.00
_cell.angle_beta   90.00
_cell.angle_gamma   90.00
#
_symmetry.space_group_name_H-M   'P 1'
#
loop_
_entity.id
_entity.type
_entity.pdbx_description
1 polymer ?
#
loop_
_entity_poly.entity_id
_entity_poly.type
_entity_poly.pdbx_seq_one_letter_code
_entity_poly.pdbx_strand_id
1 'polypeptide(L)'
;MSMDVTPQIHQMLEQLQQHVSEFDVGLLSGSKKAILEAFIKIATCEGYSAVTMRSLAKAVNLKPPTIYSHFEDGKEQIVSEALKLHIYTYGSEIIRSVERCGTPKSYWDALIKLHVSQMLTKQENEMWDLFISMERINQALGSKVREQIMMWSDFCDMIYKAIAEDLGFSCSHEKSRVIRQILDSCPRWWTWDGTEQNLNECSQYASKLSLTLLATS
;
A
#
# COMPACT_ATOMS: atom_id res chain seq x y z
N MET A 1 -29.20 14.65 -12.43
CA MET A 1 -28.10 14.57 -13.42
C MET A 1 -27.18 13.47 -12.93
N SER A 2 -27.26 12.28 -13.53
CA SER A 2 -26.29 11.20 -13.29
C SER A 2 -24.95 11.73 -13.83
N MET A 3 -24.02 12.04 -12.95
CA MET A 3 -22.66 12.35 -13.37
C MET A 3 -22.05 11.01 -13.78
N ASP A 4 -21.76 10.88 -15.07
CA ASP A 4 -21.08 9.73 -15.64
C ASP A 4 -19.72 9.58 -14.94
N VAL A 5 -19.67 8.65 -14.02
CA VAL A 5 -18.37 8.14 -13.52
C VAL A 5 -17.77 7.40 -14.71
N THR A 6 -16.59 7.80 -15.11
CA THR A 6 -15.99 7.30 -16.33
C THR A 6 -15.66 5.82 -16.24
N PRO A 7 -15.69 5.09 -17.33
CA PRO A 7 -15.49 3.63 -17.36
C PRO A 7 -14.18 3.17 -16.72
N GLN A 8 -13.14 4.02 -16.76
CA GLN A 8 -11.79 3.65 -16.30
C GLN A 8 -11.67 3.49 -14.78
N ILE A 9 -12.22 4.45 -14.00
CA ILE A 9 -12.24 4.34 -12.53
C ILE A 9 -13.04 3.11 -12.10
N HIS A 10 -14.20 2.85 -12.70
CA HIS A 10 -15.00 1.68 -12.36
C HIS A 10 -14.28 0.38 -12.63
N GLN A 11 -13.65 0.25 -13.80
CA GLN A 11 -12.89 -0.94 -14.15
C GLN A 11 -11.74 -1.19 -13.17
N MET A 12 -11.03 -0.13 -12.75
CA MET A 12 -9.94 -0.26 -11.77
C MET A 12 -10.46 -0.67 -10.38
N LEU A 13 -11.60 -0.12 -9.95
CA LEU A 13 -12.21 -0.50 -8.66
C LEU A 13 -12.74 -1.94 -8.67
N GLU A 14 -13.31 -2.41 -9.77
CA GLU A 14 -13.72 -3.82 -9.93
C GLU A 14 -12.51 -4.76 -9.85
N GLN A 15 -11.40 -4.43 -10.52
CA GLN A 15 -10.16 -5.19 -10.43
C GLN A 15 -9.61 -5.18 -9.01
N LEU A 16 -9.65 -4.03 -8.32
CA LEU A 16 -9.22 -3.93 -6.91
C LEU A 16 -10.09 -4.80 -6.00
N GLN A 17 -11.41 -4.77 -6.18
CA GLN A 17 -12.33 -5.63 -5.43
C GLN A 17 -12.04 -7.11 -5.65
N GLN A 18 -11.73 -7.51 -6.88
CA GLN A 18 -11.32 -8.88 -7.17
C GLN A 18 -10.04 -9.24 -6.43
N HIS A 19 -8.97 -8.43 -6.51
CA HIS A 19 -7.71 -8.67 -5.80
C HIS A 19 -7.89 -8.77 -4.29
N VAL A 20 -8.72 -7.89 -3.72
CA VAL A 20 -9.04 -7.91 -2.29
C VAL A 20 -9.84 -9.16 -1.92
N SER A 21 -10.77 -9.61 -2.76
CA SER A 21 -11.60 -10.80 -2.50
C SER A 21 -10.82 -12.12 -2.58
N GLU A 22 -9.72 -12.16 -3.30
CA GLU A 22 -8.85 -13.35 -3.38
C GLU A 22 -8.12 -13.66 -2.07
N PHE A 23 -8.01 -12.68 -1.18
CA PHE A 23 -7.40 -12.86 0.14
C PHE A 23 -8.47 -12.89 1.23
N ASP A 24 -8.87 -14.11 1.63
CA ASP A 24 -9.81 -14.30 2.72
C ASP A 24 -9.09 -14.24 4.09
N VAL A 25 -9.09 -13.06 4.70
CA VAL A 25 -8.54 -12.84 6.05
C VAL A 25 -9.25 -13.73 7.09
N GLY A 26 -10.50 -14.10 6.85
CA GLY A 26 -11.26 -14.99 7.74
C GLY A 26 -10.70 -16.41 7.82
N LEU A 27 -9.94 -16.85 6.82
CA LEU A 27 -9.25 -18.14 6.81
C LEU A 27 -7.90 -18.12 7.56
N LEU A 28 -7.40 -16.94 7.94
CA LEU A 28 -6.21 -16.86 8.76
C LEU A 28 -6.52 -17.33 10.18
N SER A 29 -5.91 -18.42 10.62
CA SER A 29 -5.96 -18.81 12.03
C SER A 29 -5.41 -17.69 12.92
N GLY A 30 -5.90 -17.58 14.15
CA GLY A 30 -5.41 -16.55 15.09
C GLY A 30 -3.89 -16.58 15.28
N SER A 31 -3.27 -17.78 15.25
CA SER A 31 -1.82 -17.93 15.32
C SER A 31 -1.11 -17.42 14.07
N LYS A 32 -1.61 -17.70 12.86
CA LYS A 32 -1.03 -17.16 11.62
C LYS A 32 -1.08 -15.64 11.61
N LYS A 33 -2.23 -15.06 11.94
CA LYS A 33 -2.40 -13.62 12.01
C LYS A 33 -1.43 -12.98 13.01
N ALA A 34 -1.31 -13.52 14.21
CA ALA A 34 -0.38 -13.03 15.22
C ALA A 34 1.09 -13.07 14.75
N ILE A 35 1.47 -14.12 14.02
CA ILE A 35 2.83 -14.24 13.46
C ILE A 35 3.08 -13.18 12.38
N LEU A 36 2.10 -12.92 11.49
CA LEU A 36 2.22 -11.86 10.45
C LEU A 36 2.29 -10.46 11.09
N GLU A 37 1.48 -10.18 12.11
CA GLU A 37 1.55 -8.92 12.85
C GLU A 37 2.89 -8.74 13.58
N ALA A 38 3.41 -9.81 14.18
CA ALA A 38 4.74 -9.80 14.81
C ALA A 38 5.85 -9.57 13.78
N PHE A 39 5.74 -10.17 12.58
CA PHE A 39 6.65 -9.92 11.47
C PHE A 39 6.68 -8.44 11.10
N ILE A 40 5.51 -7.86 10.83
CA ILE A 40 5.39 -6.43 10.45
C ILE A 40 6.01 -5.56 11.55
N LYS A 41 5.66 -5.80 12.80
CA LYS A 41 6.18 -5.03 13.95
C LYS A 41 7.71 -5.10 14.07
N ILE A 42 8.30 -6.31 14.04
CA ILE A 42 9.75 -6.47 14.15
C ILE A 42 10.45 -5.85 12.96
N ALA A 43 9.94 -6.10 11.73
CA ALA A 43 10.53 -5.55 10.51
C ALA A 43 10.52 -4.02 10.49
N THR A 44 9.43 -3.40 10.97
CA THR A 44 9.28 -1.93 11.05
C THR A 44 10.16 -1.32 12.13
N CYS A 45 10.17 -1.91 13.34
CA CYS A 45 10.85 -1.29 14.50
C CYS A 45 12.35 -1.64 14.59
N GLU A 46 12.74 -2.85 14.17
CA GLU A 46 14.08 -3.39 14.37
C GLU A 46 14.81 -3.71 13.05
N GLY A 47 14.09 -3.57 11.92
CA GLY A 47 14.57 -3.87 10.57
C GLY A 47 14.41 -5.35 10.18
N TYR A 48 14.41 -5.59 8.86
CA TYR A 48 14.18 -6.94 8.29
C TYR A 48 15.20 -8.00 8.74
N SER A 49 16.43 -7.61 9.02
CA SER A 49 17.47 -8.54 9.50
C SER A 49 17.19 -9.09 10.90
N ALA A 50 16.45 -8.35 11.73
CA ALA A 50 16.03 -8.81 13.07
C ALA A 50 14.92 -9.86 13.02
N VAL A 51 14.23 -9.99 11.89
CA VAL A 51 13.18 -11.00 11.69
C VAL A 51 13.81 -12.36 11.50
N THR A 52 13.69 -13.20 12.51
CA THR A 52 14.11 -14.60 12.54
C THR A 52 12.96 -15.48 13.04
N MET A 53 12.98 -16.77 12.75
CA MET A 53 11.97 -17.69 13.29
C MET A 53 11.98 -17.70 14.82
N ARG A 54 13.12 -17.41 15.45
CA ARG A 54 13.23 -17.30 16.92
C ARG A 54 12.64 -16.00 17.46
N SER A 55 12.90 -14.84 16.79
CA SER A 55 12.33 -13.56 17.22
C SER A 55 10.81 -13.56 17.06
N LEU A 56 10.29 -14.12 15.95
CA LEU A 56 8.85 -14.30 15.72
C LEU A 56 8.21 -15.17 16.80
N ALA A 57 8.79 -16.37 17.05
CA ALA A 57 8.29 -17.29 18.09
C ALA A 57 8.24 -16.64 19.46
N LYS A 58 9.30 -15.89 19.83
CA LYS A 58 9.35 -15.13 21.08
C LYS A 58 8.25 -14.06 21.15
N ALA A 59 8.02 -13.32 20.07
CA ALA A 59 7.03 -12.25 20.02
C ALA A 59 5.59 -12.73 20.20
N VAL A 60 5.28 -13.94 19.71
CA VAL A 60 3.94 -14.55 19.82
C VAL A 60 3.83 -15.64 20.90
N ASN A 61 4.84 -15.78 21.77
CA ASN A 61 4.89 -16.77 22.84
C ASN A 61 4.71 -18.22 22.34
N LEU A 62 5.32 -18.55 21.22
CA LEU A 62 5.33 -19.90 20.62
C LEU A 62 6.76 -20.47 20.61
N LYS A 63 6.88 -21.76 20.27
CA LYS A 63 8.17 -22.39 19.97
C LYS A 63 8.51 -22.26 18.49
N PRO A 64 9.80 -22.10 18.09
CA PRO A 64 10.17 -22.00 16.68
C PRO A 64 9.63 -23.12 15.77
N PRO A 65 9.56 -24.41 16.18
CA PRO A 65 8.94 -25.44 15.37
C PRO A 65 7.46 -25.19 15.03
N THR A 66 6.72 -24.51 15.93
CA THR A 66 5.31 -24.14 15.71
C THR A 66 5.19 -23.07 14.62
N ILE A 67 6.18 -22.16 14.49
CA ILE A 67 6.18 -21.20 13.37
C ILE A 67 6.32 -21.96 12.04
N TYR A 68 7.22 -22.93 11.96
CA TYR A 68 7.39 -23.74 10.74
C TYR A 68 6.15 -24.59 10.41
N SER A 69 5.37 -25.05 11.39
CA SER A 69 4.11 -25.77 11.11
C SER A 69 3.03 -24.86 10.50
N HIS A 70 3.13 -23.56 10.68
CA HIS A 70 2.23 -22.57 10.06
C HIS A 70 2.76 -22.02 8.73
N PHE A 71 4.08 -21.97 8.57
CA PHE A 71 4.79 -21.40 7.42
C PHE A 71 5.95 -22.33 7.03
N GLU A 72 5.65 -23.37 6.25
CA GLU A 72 6.58 -24.45 5.90
C GLU A 72 7.79 -23.93 5.12
N ASP A 73 7.57 -22.94 4.21
CA ASP A 73 8.63 -22.28 3.45
C ASP A 73 9.37 -21.20 4.26
N GLY A 74 9.10 -21.13 5.55
CA GLY A 74 9.79 -20.25 6.50
C GLY A 74 9.54 -18.77 6.27
N LYS A 75 10.64 -17.97 6.35
CA LYS A 75 10.55 -16.50 6.33
C LYS A 75 9.99 -15.96 5.01
N GLU A 76 10.29 -16.58 3.88
CA GLU A 76 9.82 -16.13 2.58
C GLU A 76 8.29 -16.24 2.47
N GLN A 77 7.71 -17.34 2.96
CA GLN A 77 6.25 -17.48 3.02
C GLN A 77 5.62 -16.44 3.95
N ILE A 78 6.26 -16.16 5.10
CA ILE A 78 5.77 -15.12 6.03
C ILE A 78 5.75 -13.74 5.35
N VAL A 79 6.81 -13.38 4.61
CA VAL A 79 6.85 -12.11 3.85
C VAL A 79 5.74 -12.06 2.80
N SER A 80 5.58 -13.14 2.02
CA SER A 80 4.53 -13.23 0.98
C SER A 80 3.12 -13.09 1.58
N GLU A 81 2.84 -13.78 2.68
CA GLU A 81 1.52 -13.71 3.35
C GLU A 81 1.30 -12.35 4.05
N ALA A 82 2.35 -11.74 4.62
CA ALA A 82 2.26 -10.39 5.18
C ALA A 82 2.00 -9.33 4.10
N LEU A 83 2.62 -9.48 2.92
CA LEU A 83 2.35 -8.60 1.77
C LEU A 83 0.89 -8.73 1.31
N LYS A 84 0.36 -9.95 1.21
CA LYS A 84 -1.05 -10.16 0.85
C LYS A 84 -1.98 -9.50 1.88
N LEU A 85 -1.67 -9.63 3.17
CA LEU A 85 -2.44 -8.97 4.23
C LEU A 85 -2.38 -7.44 4.09
N HIS A 86 -1.23 -6.88 3.75
CA HIS A 86 -1.06 -5.45 3.46
C HIS A 86 -1.90 -5.02 2.25
N ILE A 87 -1.81 -5.75 1.13
CA ILE A 87 -2.60 -5.50 -0.09
C ILE A 87 -4.11 -5.53 0.22
N TYR A 88 -4.58 -6.54 0.95
CA TYR A 88 -5.96 -6.64 1.39
C TYR A 88 -6.39 -5.43 2.22
N THR A 89 -5.58 -5.07 3.21
CA THR A 89 -5.89 -3.98 4.15
C THR A 89 -5.93 -2.65 3.41
N TYR A 90 -4.88 -2.33 2.66
CA TYR A 90 -4.79 -1.06 1.93
C TYR A 90 -5.79 -0.98 0.78
N GLY A 91 -5.96 -2.06 0.02
CA GLY A 91 -6.97 -2.14 -1.04
C GLY A 91 -8.40 -1.94 -0.51
N SER A 92 -8.73 -2.54 0.64
CA SER A 92 -10.01 -2.33 1.30
C SER A 92 -10.21 -0.88 1.77
N GLU A 93 -9.14 -0.21 2.19
CA GLU A 93 -9.19 1.20 2.57
C GLU A 93 -9.36 2.12 1.35
N ILE A 94 -8.72 1.80 0.21
CA ILE A 94 -8.96 2.50 -1.06
C ILE A 94 -10.44 2.41 -1.43
N ILE A 95 -11.01 1.20 -1.50
CA ILE A 95 -12.42 0.99 -1.84
C ILE A 95 -13.33 1.83 -0.93
N ARG A 96 -13.13 1.77 0.38
CA ARG A 96 -13.93 2.54 1.35
C ARG A 96 -13.76 4.05 1.20
N SER A 97 -12.56 4.52 0.91
CA SER A 97 -12.27 5.95 0.79
C SER A 97 -13.00 6.61 -0.37
N VAL A 98 -13.23 5.83 -1.43
CA VAL A 98 -13.88 6.32 -2.68
C VAL A 98 -15.36 5.97 -2.78
N GLU A 99 -15.92 5.22 -1.83
CA GLU A 99 -17.32 4.73 -1.87
C GLU A 99 -18.36 5.83 -2.07
N ARG A 100 -18.09 7.04 -1.56
CA ARG A 100 -18.98 8.20 -1.65
C ARG A 100 -18.58 9.20 -2.73
N CYS A 101 -17.57 8.88 -3.52
CA CYS A 101 -17.11 9.74 -4.60
C CYS A 101 -18.02 9.60 -5.82
N GLY A 102 -18.32 10.72 -6.48
CA GLY A 102 -19.18 10.76 -7.68
C GLY A 102 -18.56 11.54 -8.84
N THR A 103 -17.35 12.08 -8.66
CA THR A 103 -16.65 12.83 -9.71
C THR A 103 -15.16 12.44 -9.73
N PRO A 104 -14.49 12.52 -10.89
CA PRO A 104 -13.05 12.24 -10.97
C PRO A 104 -12.21 13.05 -9.95
N LYS A 105 -12.60 14.30 -9.71
CA LYS A 105 -11.93 15.16 -8.74
C LYS A 105 -12.11 14.65 -7.30
N SER A 106 -13.30 14.18 -6.93
CA SER A 106 -13.54 13.61 -5.60
C SER A 106 -12.79 12.30 -5.40
N TYR A 107 -12.67 11.46 -6.43
CA TYR A 107 -11.84 10.25 -6.41
C TYR A 107 -10.36 10.60 -6.20
N TRP A 108 -9.86 11.59 -6.96
CA TRP A 108 -8.49 12.06 -6.82
C TRP A 108 -8.18 12.53 -5.40
N ASP A 109 -9.00 13.43 -4.86
CA ASP A 109 -8.78 13.99 -3.52
C ASP A 109 -8.88 12.93 -2.42
N ALA A 110 -9.83 11.99 -2.55
CA ALA A 110 -9.99 10.90 -1.59
C ALA A 110 -8.78 9.96 -1.60
N LEU A 111 -8.28 9.61 -2.79
CA LEU A 111 -7.10 8.75 -2.92
C LEU A 111 -5.83 9.44 -2.40
N ILE A 112 -5.63 10.72 -2.73
CA ILE A 112 -4.50 11.51 -2.21
C ILE A 112 -4.57 11.60 -0.68
N LYS A 113 -5.75 11.92 -0.12
CA LYS A 113 -5.92 12.01 1.34
C LYS A 113 -5.64 10.68 2.02
N LEU A 114 -6.15 9.58 1.47
CA LEU A 114 -5.85 8.25 2.01
C LEU A 114 -4.36 7.96 1.96
N HIS A 115 -3.70 8.18 0.82
CA HIS A 115 -2.28 7.91 0.64
C HIS A 115 -1.42 8.69 1.64
N VAL A 116 -1.61 10.01 1.70
CA VAL A 116 -0.90 10.87 2.64
C VAL A 116 -1.14 10.45 4.10
N SER A 117 -2.41 10.12 4.45
CA SER A 117 -2.73 9.60 5.78
C SER A 117 -1.97 8.32 6.11
N GLN A 118 -1.92 7.37 5.17
CA GLN A 118 -1.19 6.13 5.34
C GLN A 118 0.31 6.36 5.59
N MET A 119 0.92 7.23 4.79
CA MET A 119 2.36 7.53 4.91
C MET A 119 2.71 8.28 6.19
N LEU A 120 1.85 9.19 6.64
CA LEU A 120 2.11 9.98 7.85
C LEU A 120 1.77 9.26 9.15
N THR A 121 0.86 8.27 9.13
CA THR A 121 0.35 7.66 10.37
C THR A 121 0.72 6.19 10.54
N LYS A 122 1.14 5.49 9.48
CA LYS A 122 1.43 4.05 9.53
C LYS A 122 2.88 3.77 9.14
N GLN A 123 3.73 3.55 10.12
CA GLN A 123 5.16 3.23 9.93
C GLN A 123 5.41 1.96 9.10
N GLU A 124 4.47 1.02 9.07
CA GLU A 124 4.57 -0.18 8.24
C GLU A 124 4.64 0.12 6.74
N ASN A 125 4.12 1.24 6.27
CA ASN A 125 4.22 1.63 4.87
C ASN A 125 5.66 2.03 4.50
N GLU A 126 6.40 2.69 5.39
CA GLU A 126 7.83 2.95 5.20
C GLU A 126 8.63 1.64 5.08
N MET A 127 8.23 0.60 5.81
CA MET A 127 8.85 -0.71 5.70
C MET A 127 8.63 -1.32 4.31
N TRP A 128 7.41 -1.24 3.75
CA TRP A 128 7.13 -1.77 2.40
C TRP A 128 7.89 -0.99 1.32
N ASP A 129 7.98 0.33 1.43
CA ASP A 129 8.80 1.16 0.54
C ASP A 129 10.28 0.81 0.62
N LEU A 130 10.77 0.53 1.84
CA LEU A 130 12.13 0.05 2.04
C LEU A 130 12.36 -1.30 1.36
N PHE A 131 11.41 -2.24 1.44
CA PHE A 131 11.50 -3.52 0.75
C PHE A 131 11.55 -3.35 -0.77
N ILE A 132 10.72 -2.50 -1.34
CA ILE A 132 10.74 -2.19 -2.78
C ILE A 132 12.11 -1.62 -3.18
N SER A 133 12.66 -0.72 -2.38
CA SER A 133 13.96 -0.09 -2.62
C SER A 133 15.13 -1.07 -2.46
N MET A 134 15.11 -1.90 -1.43
CA MET A 134 16.14 -2.91 -1.16
C MET A 134 16.14 -4.00 -2.25
N GLU A 135 14.99 -4.41 -2.73
CA GLU A 135 14.88 -5.43 -3.75
C GLU A 135 15.53 -4.99 -5.07
N ARG A 136 15.38 -3.71 -5.42
CA ARG A 136 16.04 -3.13 -6.59
C ARG A 136 17.57 -3.16 -6.50
N ILE A 137 18.13 -3.12 -5.27
CA ILE A 137 19.58 -3.06 -5.05
C ILE A 137 20.16 -4.44 -4.78
N ASN A 138 19.56 -5.23 -3.89
CA ASN A 138 20.17 -6.41 -3.30
C ASN A 138 19.54 -7.73 -3.73
N GLN A 139 18.38 -7.71 -4.41
CA GLN A 139 17.59 -8.92 -4.75
C GLN A 139 17.44 -9.86 -3.52
N ALA A 140 17.15 -9.27 -2.36
CA ALA A 140 17.15 -9.97 -1.07
C ALA A 140 15.92 -10.86 -0.85
N LEU A 141 14.85 -10.65 -1.66
CA LEU A 141 13.61 -11.40 -1.60
C LEU A 141 13.55 -12.46 -2.71
N GLY A 142 12.86 -13.57 -2.45
CA GLY A 142 12.61 -14.58 -3.46
C GLY A 142 11.81 -14.02 -4.66
N SER A 143 11.96 -14.65 -5.82
CA SER A 143 11.35 -14.19 -7.09
C SER A 143 9.84 -13.99 -6.97
N LYS A 144 9.14 -14.89 -6.27
CA LYS A 144 7.69 -14.86 -6.08
C LYS A 144 7.23 -13.61 -5.29
N VAL A 145 7.93 -13.28 -4.21
CA VAL A 145 7.60 -12.09 -3.41
C VAL A 145 7.89 -10.83 -4.20
N ARG A 146 8.98 -10.81 -4.94
CA ARG A 146 9.35 -9.72 -5.84
C ARG A 146 8.27 -9.45 -6.88
N GLU A 147 7.80 -10.49 -7.57
CA GLU A 147 6.72 -10.37 -8.55
C GLU A 147 5.45 -9.79 -7.92
N GLN A 148 5.07 -10.26 -6.73
CA GLN A 148 3.91 -9.73 -6.00
C GLN A 148 4.05 -8.23 -5.69
N ILE A 149 5.24 -7.80 -5.22
CA ILE A 149 5.52 -6.38 -4.93
C ILE A 149 5.42 -5.54 -6.21
N MET A 150 6.03 -6.02 -7.29
CA MET A 150 6.02 -5.29 -8.57
C MET A 150 4.59 -5.18 -9.12
N MET A 151 3.84 -6.27 -9.14
CA MET A 151 2.45 -6.28 -9.61
C MET A 151 1.58 -5.31 -8.80
N TRP A 152 1.71 -5.30 -7.48
CA TRP A 152 0.96 -4.38 -6.63
C TRP A 152 1.37 -2.93 -6.85
N SER A 153 2.66 -2.65 -6.95
CA SER A 153 3.17 -1.31 -7.24
C SER A 153 2.65 -0.78 -8.57
N ASP A 154 2.74 -1.58 -9.63
CA ASP A 154 2.23 -1.21 -10.96
C ASP A 154 0.70 -1.02 -10.94
N PHE A 155 -0.02 -1.84 -10.20
CA PHE A 155 -1.46 -1.68 -10.03
C PHE A 155 -1.82 -0.35 -9.35
N CYS A 156 -1.10 0.03 -8.30
CA CYS A 156 -1.28 1.34 -7.65
C CYS A 156 -1.00 2.50 -8.63
N ASP A 157 0.06 2.40 -9.45
CA ASP A 157 0.35 3.40 -10.48
C ASP A 157 -0.81 3.53 -11.49
N MET A 158 -1.43 2.40 -11.87
CA MET A 158 -2.57 2.37 -12.80
C MET A 158 -3.83 3.02 -12.23
N ILE A 159 -4.08 2.92 -10.91
CA ILE A 159 -5.20 3.63 -10.27
C ILE A 159 -5.02 5.15 -10.44
N TYR A 160 -3.85 5.69 -10.13
CA TYR A 160 -3.56 7.12 -10.32
C TYR A 160 -3.69 7.55 -11.78
N LYS A 161 -3.18 6.73 -12.69
CA LYS A 161 -3.30 6.98 -14.14
C LYS A 161 -4.76 7.06 -14.58
N ALA A 162 -5.58 6.08 -14.20
CA ALA A 162 -7.00 6.03 -14.57
C ALA A 162 -7.76 7.27 -14.09
N ILE A 163 -7.57 7.69 -12.83
CA ILE A 163 -8.22 8.88 -12.30
C ILE A 163 -7.71 10.16 -12.99
N ALA A 164 -6.42 10.24 -13.30
CA ALA A 164 -5.85 11.38 -14.02
C ALA A 164 -6.43 11.51 -15.44
N GLU A 165 -6.59 10.39 -16.15
CA GLU A 165 -7.22 10.36 -17.48
C GLU A 165 -8.68 10.77 -17.42
N ASP A 166 -9.40 10.34 -16.39
CA ASP A 166 -10.79 10.75 -16.15
C ASP A 166 -10.94 12.24 -15.77
N LEU A 167 -9.87 12.84 -15.22
CA LEU A 167 -9.76 14.29 -15.02
C LEU A 167 -9.44 15.05 -16.31
N GLY A 168 -9.23 14.34 -17.43
CA GLY A 168 -8.90 14.91 -18.73
C GLY A 168 -7.41 15.19 -18.96
N PHE A 169 -6.52 14.65 -18.09
CA PHE A 169 -5.08 14.76 -18.29
C PHE A 169 -4.53 13.59 -19.11
N SER A 170 -3.58 13.87 -20.03
CA SER A 170 -2.75 12.81 -20.58
C SER A 170 -1.75 12.34 -19.52
N CYS A 171 -1.88 11.10 -19.08
CA CYS A 171 -1.06 10.55 -18.01
C CYS A 171 -0.33 9.30 -18.49
N SER A 172 1.01 9.39 -18.67
CA SER A 172 1.82 8.21 -18.91
C SER A 172 2.00 7.40 -17.60
N HIS A 173 2.39 6.14 -17.75
CA HIS A 173 2.70 5.29 -16.60
C HIS A 173 3.85 5.85 -15.74
N GLU A 174 4.86 6.45 -16.39
CA GLU A 174 5.97 7.11 -15.70
C GLU A 174 5.48 8.31 -14.89
N LYS A 175 4.58 9.12 -15.45
CA LYS A 175 4.02 10.29 -14.76
C LYS A 175 3.20 9.88 -13.53
N SER A 176 2.37 8.85 -13.62
CA SER A 176 1.62 8.32 -12.47
C SER A 176 2.56 7.77 -11.39
N ARG A 177 3.62 7.08 -11.80
CA ARG A 177 4.67 6.59 -10.89
C ARG A 177 5.40 7.72 -10.17
N VAL A 178 5.75 8.80 -10.87
CA VAL A 178 6.39 9.98 -10.25
C VAL A 178 5.48 10.62 -9.22
N ILE A 179 4.18 10.78 -9.54
CA ILE A 179 3.20 11.31 -8.59
C ILE A 179 3.16 10.43 -7.33
N ARG A 180 3.01 9.11 -7.48
CA ARG A 180 2.99 8.19 -6.36
C ARG A 180 4.26 8.28 -5.52
N GLN A 181 5.45 8.33 -6.13
CA GLN A 181 6.73 8.45 -5.42
C GLN A 181 6.84 9.75 -4.61
N ILE A 182 6.26 10.86 -5.09
CA ILE A 182 6.17 12.11 -4.33
C ILE A 182 5.29 11.91 -3.10
N LEU A 183 4.16 11.22 -3.24
CA LEU A 183 3.26 10.92 -2.14
C LEU A 183 3.90 9.96 -1.13
N ASP A 184 4.54 8.87 -1.59
CA ASP A 184 5.29 7.92 -0.75
C ASP A 184 6.34 8.66 0.11
N SER A 185 6.95 9.71 -0.44
CA SER A 185 7.97 10.50 0.26
C SER A 185 7.42 11.62 1.15
N CYS A 186 6.11 11.75 1.32
CA CYS A 186 5.53 12.88 2.04
C CYS A 186 6.04 13.07 3.49
N PRO A 187 6.44 12.04 4.26
CA PRO A 187 7.05 12.25 5.56
C PRO A 187 8.40 13.01 5.52
N ARG A 188 9.03 13.10 4.35
CA ARG A 188 10.34 13.77 4.17
C ARG A 188 10.22 15.25 3.82
N TRP A 189 9.08 15.67 3.28
CA TRP A 189 8.86 17.06 2.85
C TRP A 189 7.70 17.75 3.58
N TRP A 190 7.00 17.05 4.47
CA TRP A 190 5.93 17.59 5.32
C TRP A 190 6.21 17.34 6.79
N THR A 191 5.97 18.37 7.63
CA THR A 191 6.09 18.22 9.08
C THR A 191 4.75 17.79 9.66
N TRP A 192 4.67 16.52 10.07
CA TRP A 192 3.49 15.95 10.68
C TRP A 192 3.38 16.33 12.18
N ASP A 193 2.25 16.89 12.60
CA ASP A 193 2.00 17.32 13.99
C ASP A 193 0.99 16.43 14.72
N GLY A 194 0.44 15.41 14.07
CA GLY A 194 -0.53 14.48 14.66
C GLY A 194 -1.98 14.93 14.56
N THR A 195 -2.28 16.07 13.93
CA THR A 195 -3.64 16.62 13.88
C THR A 195 -4.35 16.35 12.55
N GLU A 196 -5.69 16.22 12.62
CA GLU A 196 -6.53 16.11 11.41
C GLU A 196 -6.45 17.37 10.53
N GLN A 197 -6.25 18.53 11.13
CA GLN A 197 -6.07 19.77 10.39
C GLN A 197 -4.80 19.71 9.53
N ASN A 198 -3.68 19.30 10.11
CA ASN A 198 -2.41 19.19 9.42
C ASN A 198 -2.48 18.10 8.31
N LEU A 199 -3.20 16.99 8.54
CA LEU A 199 -3.46 15.99 7.50
C LEU A 199 -4.23 16.60 6.32
N ASN A 200 -5.26 17.38 6.58
CA ASN A 200 -6.05 18.03 5.53
C ASN A 200 -5.21 19.04 4.74
N GLU A 201 -4.38 19.84 5.41
CA GLU A 201 -3.47 20.78 4.77
C GLU A 201 -2.44 20.06 3.87
N CYS A 202 -1.80 19.01 4.38
CA CYS A 202 -0.88 18.17 3.60
C CYS A 202 -1.57 17.57 2.36
N SER A 203 -2.76 17.00 2.55
CA SER A 203 -3.53 16.37 1.47
C SER A 203 -3.91 17.38 0.37
N GLN A 204 -4.34 18.58 0.74
CA GLN A 204 -4.65 19.65 -0.20
C GLN A 204 -3.41 20.11 -0.97
N TYR A 205 -2.29 20.26 -0.27
CA TYR A 205 -1.02 20.63 -0.89
C TYR A 205 -0.56 19.53 -1.87
N ALA A 206 -0.59 18.25 -1.45
CA ALA A 206 -0.23 17.11 -2.27
C ALA A 206 -1.13 16.97 -3.51
N SER A 207 -2.46 17.17 -3.36
CA SER A 207 -3.39 17.16 -4.49
C SER A 207 -3.08 18.27 -5.49
N LYS A 208 -2.84 19.49 -5.02
CA LYS A 208 -2.47 20.62 -5.89
C LYS A 208 -1.15 20.38 -6.61
N LEU A 209 -0.13 19.89 -5.91
CA LEU A 209 1.18 19.57 -6.48
C LEU A 209 1.05 18.51 -7.59
N SER A 210 0.33 17.43 -7.31
CA SER A 210 0.13 16.33 -8.25
C SER A 210 -0.65 16.77 -9.50
N LEU A 211 -1.69 17.61 -9.36
CA LEU A 211 -2.42 18.18 -10.49
C LEU A 211 -1.55 19.13 -11.32
N THR A 212 -0.66 19.89 -10.68
CA THR A 212 0.30 20.73 -11.40
C THR A 212 1.25 19.90 -12.25
N LEU A 213 1.74 18.77 -11.73
CA LEU A 213 2.56 17.82 -12.48
C LEU A 213 1.80 17.19 -13.65
N LEU A 214 0.52 16.86 -13.47
CA LEU A 214 -0.31 16.34 -14.55
C LEU A 214 -0.47 17.35 -15.69
N ALA A 215 -0.56 18.63 -15.38
CA ALA A 215 -0.72 19.71 -16.34
C ALA A 215 0.57 20.04 -17.11
N THR A 216 1.73 19.54 -16.71
CA THR A 216 2.98 19.69 -17.47
C THR A 216 3.00 18.74 -18.67
N SER A 217 3.44 19.23 -19.82
CA SER A 217 3.56 18.47 -21.07
C SER A 217 4.65 17.41 -20.98
#